data_8055cbd3a28b70b649e6396b2e3b0e21
#
_entry.id   8055cbd3a28b70b649e6396b2e3b0e21
#
_cell.length_a   1.000
_cell.length_b   1.000
_cell.length_c   1.000
_cell.angle_alpha   90.00
_cell.angle_beta   90.00
_cell.angle_gamma   90.00
#
_symmetry.space_group_name_H-M   'P 1'
#
loop_
_entity.id
_entity.type
_entity.pdbx_description
1 polymer ?
#
loop_
_entity_poly.entity_id
_entity_poly.type
_entity_poly.pdbx_seq_one_letter_code
_entity_poly.pdbx_strand_id
1 'polypeptide(L)'
;MRITLFIIYNLFLYPSFLLITLFLSIFNSKIRRGIKGRFQTKNILNKYFNQKLSNKVIYWFHASSYGEYLQIEPVINILKEKKVNSFILLSFFSPSGYDNVNNKNVDCKVYMPVDFYWTMQNTLKLVKPNKIIFATTDLWYNFFWSSINRNIDTILIGAKSKSYFNKNFSILNYVYKPIYKSITKIITINDNDRQEIEKFLGKNKIKRILTLGNPRFDQVIEASNKLNNDKKKPIK
;
A
#
# COMPACT_ATOMS: atom_id res chain seq x y z
N MET A 1 7.43 1.49 -19.81
CA MET A 1 7.49 0.07 -19.38
C MET A 1 8.48 -0.66 -20.23
N ARG A 2 9.30 -1.48 -19.62
CA ARG A 2 10.10 -2.41 -20.39
C ARG A 2 9.21 -3.61 -20.71
N ILE A 3 8.84 -3.76 -21.95
CA ILE A 3 7.94 -4.84 -22.44
C ILE A 3 8.40 -6.21 -21.93
N THR A 4 9.71 -6.44 -21.95
CA THR A 4 10.32 -7.67 -21.44
C THR A 4 9.96 -7.96 -19.98
N LEU A 5 10.05 -6.96 -19.09
CA LEU A 5 9.66 -7.14 -17.69
C LEU A 5 8.17 -7.41 -17.52
N PHE A 6 7.33 -6.76 -18.31
CA PHE A 6 5.91 -7.01 -18.31
C PHE A 6 5.59 -8.46 -18.70
N ILE A 7 6.22 -8.95 -19.77
CA ILE A 7 6.02 -10.34 -20.24
C ILE A 7 6.51 -11.33 -19.17
N ILE A 8 7.73 -11.14 -18.66
CA ILE A 8 8.31 -12.03 -17.64
C ILE A 8 7.45 -12.05 -16.39
N TYR A 9 7.00 -10.90 -15.91
CA TYR A 9 6.18 -10.82 -14.70
C TYR A 9 4.81 -11.49 -14.88
N ASN A 10 4.10 -11.17 -15.96
CA ASN A 10 2.73 -11.64 -16.16
C ASN A 10 2.64 -13.09 -16.67
N LEU A 11 3.66 -13.56 -17.39
CA LEU A 11 3.62 -14.91 -17.97
C LEU A 11 4.32 -15.95 -17.09
N PHE A 12 5.33 -15.55 -16.32
CA PHE A 12 6.14 -16.49 -15.54
C PHE A 12 6.11 -16.20 -14.03
N LEU A 13 6.54 -15.00 -13.59
CA LEU A 13 6.77 -14.76 -12.17
C LEU A 13 5.48 -14.79 -11.35
N TYR A 14 4.49 -14.02 -11.75
CA TYR A 14 3.25 -13.95 -10.98
C TYR A 14 2.39 -15.22 -11.09
N PRO A 15 2.23 -15.86 -12.26
CA PRO A 15 1.57 -17.17 -12.35
C PRO A 15 2.23 -18.24 -11.49
N SER A 16 3.58 -18.34 -11.53
CA SER A 16 4.31 -19.30 -10.69
C SER A 16 4.11 -19.02 -9.20
N PHE A 17 4.19 -17.75 -8.78
CA PHE A 17 3.90 -17.35 -7.42
C PHE A 17 2.45 -17.73 -7.02
N LEU A 18 1.47 -17.50 -7.90
CA LEU A 18 0.07 -17.85 -7.63
C LEU A 18 -0.12 -19.37 -7.53
N LEU A 19 0.48 -20.16 -8.42
CA LEU A 19 0.43 -21.62 -8.36
C LEU A 19 1.03 -22.17 -7.07
N ILE A 20 2.21 -21.65 -6.67
CA ILE A 20 2.85 -22.03 -5.40
C ILE A 20 1.95 -21.67 -4.22
N THR A 21 1.36 -20.48 -4.20
CA THR A 21 0.48 -20.07 -3.11
C THR A 21 -0.83 -20.87 -3.08
N LEU A 22 -1.38 -21.24 -4.24
CA LEU A 22 -2.51 -22.15 -4.35
C LEU A 22 -2.18 -23.54 -3.78
N PHE A 23 -1.02 -24.09 -4.13
CA PHE A 23 -0.57 -25.38 -3.59
C PHE A 23 -0.40 -25.29 -2.06
N LEU A 24 0.31 -24.28 -1.57
CA LEU A 24 0.49 -24.08 -0.13
C LEU A 24 -0.82 -23.84 0.63
N SER A 25 -1.85 -23.35 -0.05
CA SER A 25 -3.17 -23.14 0.55
C SER A 25 -3.88 -24.44 0.95
N ILE A 26 -3.48 -25.56 0.38
CA ILE A 26 -4.00 -26.89 0.75
C ILE A 26 -3.63 -27.18 2.22
N PHE A 27 -2.39 -26.85 2.58
CA PHE A 27 -1.83 -27.18 3.89
C PHE A 27 -1.93 -26.02 4.91
N ASN A 28 -2.17 -24.80 4.46
CA ASN A 28 -2.18 -23.63 5.34
C ASN A 28 -3.49 -22.84 5.24
N SER A 29 -4.25 -22.85 6.33
CA SER A 29 -5.55 -22.18 6.42
C SER A 29 -5.48 -20.66 6.28
N LYS A 30 -4.38 -20.01 6.71
CA LYS A 30 -4.18 -18.57 6.55
C LYS A 30 -3.99 -18.22 5.07
N ILE A 31 -3.14 -18.97 4.35
CA ILE A 31 -2.93 -18.77 2.92
C ILE A 31 -4.24 -18.98 2.17
N ARG A 32 -4.97 -20.03 2.48
CA ARG A 32 -6.28 -20.35 1.88
C ARG A 32 -7.29 -19.22 2.07
N ARG A 33 -7.39 -18.63 3.27
CA ARG A 33 -8.25 -17.45 3.52
C ARG A 33 -7.84 -16.25 2.66
N GLY A 34 -6.55 -15.95 2.60
CA GLY A 34 -6.04 -14.86 1.77
C GLY A 34 -6.39 -15.03 0.30
N ILE A 35 -6.26 -16.24 -0.24
CA ILE A 35 -6.62 -16.55 -1.64
C ILE A 35 -8.12 -16.40 -1.86
N LYS A 36 -8.95 -17.01 -1.02
CA LYS A 36 -10.40 -16.89 -1.11
C LYS A 36 -10.84 -15.42 -1.05
N GLY A 37 -10.28 -14.66 -0.13
CA GLY A 37 -10.57 -13.24 0.03
C GLY A 37 -10.22 -12.42 -1.22
N ARG A 38 -9.10 -12.71 -1.91
CA ARG A 38 -8.74 -12.02 -3.17
C ARG A 38 -9.74 -12.25 -4.29
N PHE A 39 -10.27 -13.47 -4.41
CA PHE A 39 -11.32 -13.75 -5.41
C PHE A 39 -12.66 -13.07 -5.09
N GLN A 40 -12.93 -12.79 -3.81
CA GLN A 40 -14.13 -12.07 -3.39
C GLN A 40 -14.00 -10.55 -3.54
N THR A 41 -12.80 -10.02 -3.66
CA THR A 41 -12.52 -8.57 -3.69
C THR A 41 -13.34 -7.84 -4.76
N LYS A 42 -13.45 -8.39 -5.97
CA LYS A 42 -14.24 -7.80 -7.05
C LYS A 42 -15.71 -7.61 -6.63
N ASN A 43 -16.30 -8.61 -6.00
CA ASN A 43 -17.71 -8.56 -5.58
C ASN A 43 -17.91 -7.51 -4.45
N ILE A 44 -16.95 -7.42 -3.51
CA ILE A 44 -16.99 -6.41 -2.47
C ILE A 44 -16.89 -5.01 -3.09
N LEU A 45 -15.91 -4.78 -3.96
CA LEU A 45 -15.74 -3.49 -4.62
C LEU A 45 -16.96 -3.09 -5.45
N ASN A 46 -17.59 -4.02 -6.16
CA ASN A 46 -18.79 -3.74 -6.92
C ASN A 46 -19.95 -3.22 -6.04
N LYS A 47 -20.10 -3.73 -4.80
CA LYS A 47 -21.12 -3.23 -3.87
C LYS A 47 -20.93 -1.77 -3.51
N TYR A 48 -19.68 -1.31 -3.40
CA TYR A 48 -19.38 0.08 -3.04
C TYR A 48 -19.31 1.03 -4.23
N PHE A 49 -18.76 0.57 -5.36
CA PHE A 49 -18.39 1.44 -6.48
C PHE A 49 -19.34 1.40 -7.67
N ASN A 50 -20.28 0.45 -7.74
CA ASN A 50 -21.37 0.49 -8.73
C ASN A 50 -22.42 1.57 -8.41
N GLN A 51 -22.54 1.99 -7.15
CA GLN A 51 -23.32 3.16 -6.77
C GLN A 51 -22.43 4.40 -6.95
N LYS A 52 -22.94 5.43 -7.62
CA LYS A 52 -22.19 6.69 -7.79
C LYS A 52 -21.76 7.22 -6.42
N LEU A 53 -20.49 7.09 -6.09
CA LEU A 53 -19.84 7.84 -5.01
C LEU A 53 -19.59 9.27 -5.52
N SER A 54 -20.68 9.95 -5.97
CA SER A 54 -20.62 11.31 -6.48
C SER A 54 -20.08 12.23 -5.40
N ASN A 55 -19.02 12.98 -5.75
CA ASN A 55 -18.35 13.98 -4.92
C ASN A 55 -17.40 13.47 -3.82
N LYS A 56 -17.07 12.16 -3.72
CA LYS A 56 -16.05 11.71 -2.78
C LYS A 56 -14.67 11.62 -3.42
N VAL A 57 -13.66 12.08 -2.70
CA VAL A 57 -12.25 11.88 -3.07
C VAL A 57 -11.82 10.51 -2.55
N ILE A 58 -11.46 9.60 -3.45
CA ILE A 58 -11.14 8.22 -3.13
C ILE A 58 -9.64 8.09 -2.89
N TYR A 59 -9.29 7.66 -1.67
CA TYR A 59 -7.94 7.32 -1.26
C TYR A 59 -7.83 5.80 -1.09
N TRP A 60 -6.99 5.17 -1.89
CA TRP A 60 -6.72 3.74 -1.76
C TRP A 60 -5.43 3.51 -0.99
N PHE A 61 -5.52 3.04 0.23
CA PHE A 61 -4.39 2.62 1.04
C PHE A 61 -4.12 1.13 0.83
N HIS A 62 -2.84 0.78 0.67
CA HIS A 62 -2.40 -0.60 0.60
C HIS A 62 -1.34 -0.88 1.65
N ALA A 63 -1.57 -1.90 2.47
CA ALA A 63 -0.62 -2.44 3.44
C ALA A 63 -0.58 -3.96 3.30
N SER A 64 0.59 -4.55 3.15
CA SER A 64 0.67 -6.00 2.99
C SER A 64 0.38 -6.77 4.27
N SER A 65 0.64 -6.17 5.44
CA SER A 65 0.50 -6.79 6.75
C SER A 65 -0.08 -5.85 7.79
N TYR A 66 -0.42 -6.40 8.96
CA TYR A 66 -0.83 -5.59 10.12
C TYR A 66 0.25 -4.59 10.57
N GLY A 67 1.51 -5.03 10.60
CA GLY A 67 2.62 -4.16 10.98
C GLY A 67 2.83 -2.97 10.05
N GLU A 68 2.53 -3.12 8.75
CA GLU A 68 2.55 -2.01 7.79
C GLU A 68 1.34 -1.10 7.94
N TYR A 69 0.18 -1.67 8.22
CA TYR A 69 -1.02 -0.89 8.50
C TYR A 69 -0.81 0.09 9.68
N LEU A 70 -0.16 -0.34 10.75
CA LEU A 70 0.15 0.53 11.88
C LEU A 70 0.99 1.77 11.51
N GLN A 71 1.68 1.76 10.38
CA GLN A 71 2.41 2.93 9.89
C GLN A 71 1.52 3.92 9.13
N ILE A 72 0.40 3.48 8.60
CA ILE A 72 -0.51 4.34 7.82
C ILE A 72 -1.81 4.65 8.55
N GLU A 73 -2.11 3.96 9.65
CA GLU A 73 -3.32 4.19 10.45
C GLU A 73 -3.46 5.64 10.93
N PRO A 74 -2.43 6.30 11.50
CA PRO A 74 -2.54 7.71 11.89
C PRO A 74 -2.89 8.61 10.69
N VAL A 75 -2.30 8.31 9.53
CA VAL A 75 -2.56 9.08 8.30
C VAL A 75 -4.02 8.90 7.85
N ILE A 76 -4.56 7.69 7.93
CA ILE A 76 -5.97 7.39 7.62
C ILE A 76 -6.89 8.18 8.55
N ASN A 77 -6.62 8.16 9.86
CA ASN A 77 -7.44 8.82 10.87
C ASN A 77 -7.47 10.34 10.68
N ILE A 78 -6.31 10.97 10.54
CA ILE A 78 -6.20 12.42 10.31
C ILE A 78 -6.81 12.81 8.96
N LEU A 79 -6.62 11.99 7.91
CA LEU A 79 -7.20 12.28 6.62
C LEU A 79 -8.74 12.26 6.67
N LYS A 80 -9.32 11.27 7.36
CA LYS A 80 -10.77 11.14 7.50
C LYS A 80 -11.35 12.28 8.31
N GLU A 81 -10.67 12.72 9.36
CA GLU A 81 -11.06 13.87 10.18
C GLU A 81 -11.02 15.19 9.38
N LYS A 82 -9.92 15.44 8.66
CA LYS A 82 -9.72 16.70 7.92
C LYS A 82 -10.46 16.76 6.58
N LYS A 83 -10.84 15.63 5.99
CA LYS A 83 -11.46 15.50 4.67
C LYS A 83 -12.77 14.74 4.75
N VAL A 84 -13.84 15.40 5.19
CA VAL A 84 -15.18 14.80 5.39
C VAL A 84 -15.69 14.09 4.13
N ASN A 85 -15.41 14.63 2.94
CA ASN A 85 -15.83 14.04 1.66
C ASN A 85 -14.85 12.97 1.13
N SER A 86 -14.00 12.38 2.00
CA SER A 86 -13.10 11.29 1.60
C SER A 86 -13.80 9.93 1.67
N PHE A 87 -13.40 9.03 0.76
CA PHE A 87 -13.67 7.60 0.82
C PHE A 87 -12.34 6.86 0.98
N ILE A 88 -12.20 6.10 2.04
CA ILE A 88 -11.00 5.34 2.36
C ILE A 88 -11.21 3.87 1.99
N LEU A 89 -10.54 3.44 0.92
CA LEU A 89 -10.39 2.03 0.57
C LEU A 89 -9.08 1.52 1.14
N LEU A 90 -9.13 0.46 1.93
CA LEU A 90 -7.96 -0.19 2.52
C LEU A 90 -7.83 -1.62 2.00
N SER A 91 -6.69 -1.95 1.40
CA SER A 91 -6.41 -3.30 0.93
C SER A 91 -5.23 -3.94 1.65
N PHE A 92 -5.34 -5.25 1.90
CA PHE A 92 -4.31 -6.07 2.52
C PHE A 92 -3.85 -7.22 1.62
N PHE A 93 -2.56 -7.55 1.68
CA PHE A 93 -2.09 -8.79 1.09
C PHE A 93 -2.26 -9.96 2.07
N SER A 94 -1.88 -9.79 3.32
CA SER A 94 -1.89 -10.85 4.34
C SER A 94 -3.20 -10.88 5.13
N PRO A 95 -3.69 -12.08 5.51
CA PRO A 95 -4.79 -12.22 6.47
C PRO A 95 -4.52 -11.52 7.81
N SER A 96 -3.26 -11.43 8.25
CA SER A 96 -2.93 -10.76 9.51
C SER A 96 -3.35 -9.29 9.52
N GLY A 97 -3.25 -8.58 8.39
CA GLY A 97 -3.76 -7.23 8.27
C GLY A 97 -5.28 -7.21 8.18
N TYR A 98 -5.84 -8.03 7.29
CA TYR A 98 -7.28 -8.04 7.05
C TYR A 98 -8.10 -8.42 8.28
N ASP A 99 -7.67 -9.46 9.03
CA ASP A 99 -8.43 -10.00 10.16
C ASP A 99 -8.34 -9.06 11.41
N ASN A 100 -7.17 -8.45 11.65
CA ASN A 100 -6.91 -7.70 12.89
C ASN A 100 -7.25 -6.20 12.81
N VAL A 101 -7.58 -5.67 11.62
CA VAL A 101 -7.91 -4.26 11.48
C VAL A 101 -9.42 -4.04 11.50
N ASN A 102 -9.86 -3.26 12.49
CA ASN A 102 -11.22 -2.76 12.58
C ASN A 102 -11.17 -1.26 12.87
N ASN A 103 -11.04 -0.44 11.83
CA ASN A 103 -10.95 1.01 11.93
C ASN A 103 -12.20 1.66 11.33
N LYS A 104 -12.96 2.39 12.15
CA LYS A 104 -14.21 3.09 11.75
C LYS A 104 -14.00 4.14 10.66
N ASN A 105 -12.77 4.60 10.47
CA ASN A 105 -12.39 5.58 9.46
C ASN A 105 -12.11 4.96 8.09
N VAL A 106 -12.18 3.62 7.96
CA VAL A 106 -12.04 2.88 6.72
C VAL A 106 -13.43 2.54 6.19
N ASP A 107 -13.79 3.11 5.02
CA ASP A 107 -15.10 2.89 4.42
C ASP A 107 -15.24 1.52 3.75
N CYS A 108 -14.16 1.00 3.18
CA CYS A 108 -14.14 -0.31 2.54
C CYS A 108 -12.81 -1.03 2.79
N LYS A 109 -12.87 -2.25 3.29
CA LYS A 109 -11.71 -3.11 3.53
C LYS A 109 -11.76 -4.35 2.63
N VAL A 110 -10.68 -4.62 1.90
CA VAL A 110 -10.59 -5.75 0.96
C VAL A 110 -9.22 -6.42 1.05
N TYR A 111 -9.13 -7.63 0.52
CA TYR A 111 -7.84 -8.16 0.11
C TYR A 111 -7.39 -7.49 -1.19
N MET A 112 -6.08 -7.31 -1.37
CA MET A 112 -5.54 -6.89 -2.65
C MET A 112 -5.95 -7.91 -3.72
N PRO A 113 -6.52 -7.49 -4.86
CA PRO A 113 -6.84 -8.38 -5.96
C PRO A 113 -5.60 -9.16 -6.44
N VAL A 114 -5.80 -10.24 -7.17
CA VAL A 114 -4.68 -10.92 -7.84
C VAL A 114 -3.96 -9.96 -8.78
N ASP A 115 -2.63 -9.89 -8.70
CA ASP A 115 -1.82 -8.86 -9.39
C ASP A 115 -1.56 -9.21 -10.86
N PHE A 116 -2.59 -9.65 -11.59
CA PHE A 116 -2.56 -9.69 -13.04
C PHE A 116 -2.90 -8.32 -13.63
N TYR A 117 -2.26 -7.99 -14.73
CA TYR A 117 -2.45 -6.70 -15.41
C TYR A 117 -3.92 -6.37 -15.67
N TRP A 118 -4.66 -7.30 -16.26
CA TRP A 118 -6.09 -7.12 -16.57
C TRP A 118 -6.95 -6.95 -15.32
N THR A 119 -6.65 -7.69 -14.27
CA THR A 119 -7.35 -7.57 -12.99
C THR A 119 -7.13 -6.18 -12.38
N MET A 120 -5.89 -5.70 -12.37
CA MET A 120 -5.57 -4.38 -11.84
C MET A 120 -6.16 -3.26 -12.68
N GLN A 121 -6.09 -3.36 -14.01
CA GLN A 121 -6.73 -2.40 -14.91
C GLN A 121 -8.23 -2.28 -14.66
N ASN A 122 -8.94 -3.42 -14.56
CA ASN A 122 -10.38 -3.45 -14.32
C ASN A 122 -10.73 -2.92 -12.92
N THR A 123 -9.93 -3.26 -11.90
CA THR A 123 -10.13 -2.78 -10.54
C THR A 123 -9.93 -1.27 -10.45
N LEU A 124 -8.88 -0.73 -11.05
CA LEU A 124 -8.65 0.72 -11.07
C LEU A 124 -9.70 1.47 -11.91
N LYS A 125 -10.23 0.85 -12.97
CA LYS A 125 -11.34 1.40 -13.76
C LYS A 125 -12.64 1.46 -12.95
N LEU A 126 -12.88 0.49 -12.08
CA LEU A 126 -14.04 0.44 -11.18
C LEU A 126 -13.91 1.44 -10.05
N VAL A 127 -12.79 1.42 -9.32
CA VAL A 127 -12.57 2.22 -8.12
C VAL A 127 -12.31 3.69 -8.44
N LYS A 128 -11.55 3.99 -9.50
CA LYS A 128 -11.12 5.34 -9.92
C LYS A 128 -10.52 6.14 -8.76
N PRO A 129 -9.49 5.61 -8.06
CA PRO A 129 -8.91 6.30 -6.92
C PRO A 129 -8.21 7.60 -7.37
N ASN A 130 -8.36 8.65 -6.56
CA ASN A 130 -7.65 9.92 -6.76
C ASN A 130 -6.19 9.80 -6.34
N LYS A 131 -5.92 9.03 -5.28
CA LYS A 131 -4.57 8.76 -4.78
C LYS A 131 -4.45 7.32 -4.30
N ILE A 132 -3.28 6.74 -4.52
CA ILE A 132 -2.93 5.42 -3.98
C ILE A 132 -1.74 5.60 -3.04
N ILE A 133 -1.89 5.12 -1.81
CA ILE A 133 -0.90 5.22 -0.76
C ILE A 133 -0.42 3.80 -0.41
N PHE A 134 0.86 3.54 -0.67
CA PHE A 134 1.51 2.29 -0.31
C PHE A 134 2.22 2.44 1.03
N ALA A 135 2.00 1.49 1.92
CA ALA A 135 2.76 1.37 3.16
C ALA A 135 4.07 0.63 2.90
N THR A 136 5.17 1.21 3.37
CA THR A 136 6.52 0.66 3.25
C THR A 136 6.97 0.37 1.81
N THR A 137 7.57 -0.77 1.55
CA THR A 137 8.27 -1.06 0.28
C THR A 137 7.64 -2.19 -0.50
N ASP A 138 6.44 -2.60 -0.15
CA ASP A 138 5.75 -3.71 -0.81
C ASP A 138 4.99 -3.23 -2.04
N LEU A 139 5.73 -3.18 -3.15
CA LEU A 139 5.26 -2.64 -4.42
C LEU A 139 4.93 -3.79 -5.38
N TRP A 140 3.63 -4.00 -5.59
CA TRP A 140 3.12 -4.97 -6.55
C TRP A 140 3.20 -4.40 -7.96
N TYR A 141 3.85 -5.14 -8.85
CA TYR A 141 4.26 -4.64 -10.16
C TYR A 141 3.10 -4.14 -11.01
N ASN A 142 2.06 -4.96 -11.21
CA ASN A 142 0.93 -4.56 -12.03
C ASN A 142 0.03 -3.53 -11.35
N PHE A 143 -0.16 -3.61 -10.03
CA PHE A 143 -0.91 -2.60 -9.30
C PHE A 143 -0.27 -1.22 -9.47
N PHE A 144 1.03 -1.16 -9.19
CA PHE A 144 1.79 0.08 -9.31
C PHE A 144 1.81 0.58 -10.76
N TRP A 145 2.09 -0.31 -11.69
CA TRP A 145 2.20 0.01 -13.10
C TRP A 145 0.89 0.50 -13.70
N SER A 146 -0.21 -0.18 -13.38
CA SER A 146 -1.54 0.22 -13.82
C SER A 146 -1.97 1.57 -13.25
N SER A 147 -1.48 1.91 -12.05
CA SER A 147 -1.72 3.22 -11.43
C SER A 147 -1.03 4.34 -12.20
N ILE A 148 0.24 4.13 -12.59
CA ILE A 148 1.00 5.09 -13.40
C ILE A 148 0.34 5.30 -14.77
N ASN A 149 -0.02 4.22 -15.46
CA ASN A 149 -0.65 4.30 -16.79
C ASN A 149 -1.98 5.06 -16.78
N ARG A 150 -2.58 5.22 -15.60
CA ARG A 150 -3.81 5.99 -15.40
C ARG A 150 -3.56 7.38 -14.82
N ASN A 151 -2.29 7.81 -14.71
CA ASN A 151 -1.90 9.08 -14.10
C ASN A 151 -2.45 9.27 -12.67
N ILE A 152 -2.56 8.18 -11.90
CA ILE A 152 -3.00 8.24 -10.52
C ILE A 152 -1.80 8.59 -9.65
N ASP A 153 -1.97 9.59 -8.79
CA ASP A 153 -0.95 9.96 -7.81
C ASP A 153 -0.64 8.80 -6.88
N THR A 154 0.64 8.42 -6.81
CA THR A 154 1.14 7.35 -5.95
C THR A 154 2.05 7.90 -4.86
N ILE A 155 1.80 7.52 -3.62
CA ILE A 155 2.56 7.96 -2.45
C ILE A 155 3.08 6.71 -1.73
N LEU A 156 4.36 6.71 -1.41
CA LEU A 156 5.00 5.66 -0.62
C LEU A 156 5.32 6.22 0.77
N ILE A 157 4.73 5.64 1.82
CA ILE A 157 4.93 6.05 3.22
C ILE A 157 5.79 5.02 3.95
N GLY A 158 6.71 5.49 4.78
CA GLY A 158 7.62 4.64 5.55
C GLY A 158 8.64 3.92 4.66
N ALA A 159 9.04 4.56 3.57
CA ALA A 159 10.02 4.02 2.65
C ALA A 159 11.36 3.78 3.35
N LYS A 160 11.91 2.58 3.16
CA LYS A 160 13.24 2.18 3.66
C LYS A 160 14.17 1.87 2.52
N SER A 161 15.44 2.13 2.73
CA SER A 161 16.49 1.67 1.83
C SER A 161 16.52 0.14 1.77
N LYS A 162 16.97 -0.39 0.67
CA LYS A 162 17.10 -1.83 0.43
C LYS A 162 18.54 -2.18 0.09
N SER A 163 19.01 -3.32 0.56
CA SER A 163 20.38 -3.78 0.33
C SER A 163 20.79 -3.86 -1.16
N TYR A 164 19.82 -4.04 -2.06
CA TYR A 164 20.09 -4.06 -3.50
C TYR A 164 20.23 -2.67 -4.13
N PHE A 165 19.89 -1.58 -3.45
CA PHE A 165 20.05 -0.21 -3.99
C PHE A 165 21.52 0.11 -4.30
N ASN A 166 22.44 -0.41 -3.49
CA ASN A 166 23.87 -0.18 -3.62
C ASN A 166 24.60 -1.18 -4.53
N LYS A 167 23.89 -2.17 -5.11
CA LYS A 167 24.47 -3.15 -6.02
C LYS A 167 24.30 -2.68 -7.46
N ASN A 168 25.40 -2.34 -8.14
CA ASN A 168 25.38 -1.75 -9.49
C ASN A 168 24.69 -2.62 -10.56
N PHE A 169 24.67 -3.94 -10.40
CA PHE A 169 24.12 -4.90 -11.38
C PHE A 169 23.08 -5.87 -10.78
N SER A 170 22.24 -5.39 -9.85
CA SER A 170 21.16 -6.24 -9.34
C SER A 170 19.98 -6.26 -10.32
N ILE A 171 19.48 -7.46 -10.62
CA ILE A 171 18.22 -7.65 -11.37
C ILE A 171 17.06 -6.90 -10.69
N LEU A 172 17.10 -6.81 -9.36
CA LEU A 172 16.13 -6.06 -8.56
C LEU A 172 16.19 -4.55 -8.85
N ASN A 173 17.39 -4.00 -9.09
CA ASN A 173 17.51 -2.59 -9.49
C ASN A 173 16.88 -2.34 -10.85
N TYR A 174 17.03 -3.29 -11.76
CA TYR A 174 16.42 -3.19 -13.09
C TYR A 174 14.88 -3.15 -13.01
N VAL A 175 14.28 -3.90 -12.07
CA VAL A 175 12.84 -3.95 -11.84
C VAL A 175 12.35 -2.74 -11.04
N TYR A 176 12.97 -2.46 -9.89
CA TYR A 176 12.45 -1.48 -8.93
C TYR A 176 12.80 -0.03 -9.24
N LYS A 177 13.94 0.23 -9.88
CA LYS A 177 14.34 1.62 -10.18
C LYS A 177 13.33 2.39 -11.05
N PRO A 178 12.74 1.82 -12.12
CA PRO A 178 11.66 2.47 -12.85
C PRO A 178 10.42 2.72 -11.99
N ILE A 179 10.08 1.77 -11.11
CA ILE A 179 8.95 1.91 -10.18
C ILE A 179 9.18 3.10 -9.26
N TYR A 180 10.28 3.11 -8.51
CA TYR A 180 10.62 4.21 -7.62
C TYR A 180 10.72 5.55 -8.35
N LYS A 181 11.20 5.57 -9.60
CA LYS A 181 11.24 6.77 -10.44
C LYS A 181 9.86 7.32 -10.80
N SER A 182 8.83 6.54 -10.71
CA SER A 182 7.46 6.92 -11.11
C SER A 182 6.57 7.27 -9.92
N ILE A 183 6.98 6.98 -8.68
CA ILE A 183 6.24 7.36 -7.47
C ILE A 183 6.16 8.88 -7.38
N THR A 184 4.97 9.43 -7.15
CA THR A 184 4.75 10.88 -7.07
C THR A 184 5.42 11.48 -5.83
N LYS A 185 5.29 10.83 -4.66
CA LYS A 185 5.93 11.24 -3.41
C LYS A 185 6.45 10.03 -2.64
N ILE A 186 7.66 10.15 -2.11
CA ILE A 186 8.29 9.13 -1.25
C ILE A 186 8.53 9.76 0.11
N ILE A 187 8.03 9.15 1.16
CA ILE A 187 8.17 9.60 2.54
C ILE A 187 9.01 8.56 3.27
N THR A 188 10.20 8.95 3.70
CA THR A 188 11.14 8.10 4.43
C THR A 188 11.00 8.29 5.93
N ILE A 189 11.46 7.30 6.70
CA ILE A 189 11.43 7.33 8.16
C ILE A 189 12.58 8.18 8.69
N ASN A 190 13.75 8.11 8.07
CA ASN A 190 14.96 8.80 8.50
C ASN A 190 15.76 9.31 7.29
N ASP A 191 16.74 10.15 7.57
CA ASP A 191 17.58 10.77 6.53
C ASP A 191 18.54 9.79 5.87
N ASN A 192 18.94 8.72 6.55
CA ASN A 192 19.77 7.69 5.94
C ASN A 192 19.01 6.97 4.82
N ASP A 193 17.77 6.55 5.07
CA ASP A 193 16.89 5.96 4.06
C ASP A 193 16.66 6.93 2.89
N ARG A 194 16.48 8.22 3.18
CA ARG A 194 16.35 9.26 2.17
C ARG A 194 17.57 9.33 1.27
N GLN A 195 18.75 9.47 1.85
CA GLN A 195 20.02 9.59 1.11
C GLN A 195 20.27 8.37 0.22
N GLU A 196 20.01 7.16 0.73
CA GLU A 196 20.17 5.93 -0.04
C GLU A 196 19.17 5.85 -1.21
N ILE A 197 17.92 6.26 -1.01
CA ILE A 197 16.92 6.32 -2.08
C ILE A 197 17.26 7.41 -3.10
N GLU A 198 17.72 8.58 -2.67
CA GLU A 198 18.18 9.65 -3.57
C GLU A 198 19.35 9.20 -4.43
N LYS A 199 20.34 8.53 -3.84
CA LYS A 199 21.48 7.95 -4.53
C LYS A 199 21.04 6.89 -5.55
N PHE A 200 20.11 6.02 -5.15
CA PHE A 200 19.54 5.01 -6.03
C PHE A 200 18.80 5.61 -7.24
N LEU A 201 18.08 6.71 -7.05
CA LEU A 201 17.29 7.36 -8.09
C LEU A 201 18.08 8.33 -8.97
N GLY A 202 19.18 8.90 -8.45
CA GLY A 202 19.97 9.96 -9.06
C GLY A 202 19.43 11.36 -8.77
N LYS A 203 20.30 12.37 -8.91
CA LYS A 203 20.11 13.75 -8.41
C LYS A 203 18.84 14.49 -8.90
N ASN A 204 18.24 14.09 -10.01
CA ASN A 204 17.17 14.89 -10.65
C ASN A 204 15.77 14.73 -10.03
N LYS A 205 15.61 14.01 -8.89
CA LYS A 205 14.28 13.71 -8.31
C LYS A 205 14.18 13.93 -6.79
N ILE A 206 15.07 14.70 -6.23
CA ILE A 206 15.21 14.95 -4.77
C ILE A 206 13.96 15.63 -4.17
N LYS A 207 13.34 16.56 -4.88
CA LYS A 207 12.21 17.38 -4.34
C LYS A 207 10.95 16.59 -3.94
N ARG A 208 10.82 15.32 -4.37
CA ARG A 208 9.66 14.48 -4.04
C ARG A 208 9.92 13.47 -2.92
N ILE A 209 11.15 13.43 -2.40
CA ILE A 209 11.52 12.57 -1.27
C ILE A 209 11.58 13.43 -0.02
N LEU A 210 10.80 13.06 0.98
CA LEU A 210 10.65 13.79 2.23
C LEU A 210 10.96 12.86 3.40
N THR A 211 11.66 13.34 4.41
CA THR A 211 11.82 12.64 5.68
C THR A 211 10.80 13.20 6.66
N LEU A 212 9.84 12.39 7.09
CA LEU A 212 8.78 12.80 8.03
C LEU A 212 8.71 11.95 9.30
N GLY A 213 9.66 11.04 9.50
CA GLY A 213 9.64 10.12 10.64
C GLY A 213 8.75 8.89 10.43
N ASN A 214 8.59 8.14 11.51
CA ASN A 214 7.75 6.94 11.51
C ASN A 214 6.39 7.27 12.14
N PRO A 215 5.29 7.26 11.38
CA PRO A 215 3.95 7.60 11.91
C PRO A 215 3.49 6.71 13.08
N ARG A 216 4.11 5.53 13.28
CA ARG A 216 3.83 4.69 14.47
C ARG A 216 4.17 5.37 15.79
N PHE A 217 5.15 6.27 15.80
CA PHE A 217 5.48 7.00 17.04
C PHE A 217 4.38 7.96 17.45
N ASP A 218 3.64 8.51 16.50
CA ASP A 218 2.51 9.39 16.79
C ASP A 218 1.42 8.64 17.59
N GLN A 219 1.17 7.37 17.25
CA GLN A 219 0.23 6.52 18.03
C GLN A 219 0.72 6.26 19.45
N VAL A 220 2.02 6.03 19.63
CA VAL A 220 2.59 5.79 20.98
C VAL A 220 2.47 7.04 21.82
N ILE A 221 2.75 8.22 21.25
CA ILE A 221 2.61 9.51 21.93
C ILE A 221 1.15 9.78 22.29
N GLU A 222 0.20 9.56 21.37
CA GLU A 222 -1.23 9.73 21.64
C GLU A 222 -1.71 8.77 22.74
N ALA A 223 -1.31 7.50 22.69
CA ALA A 223 -1.66 6.52 23.71
C ALA A 223 -1.09 6.89 25.08
N SER A 224 0.16 7.34 25.13
CA SER A 224 0.81 7.83 26.37
C SER A 224 0.08 9.05 26.94
N ASN A 225 -0.29 10.00 26.10
CA ASN A 225 -1.01 11.20 26.51
C ASN A 225 -2.41 10.86 27.05
N LYS A 226 -3.12 9.91 26.43
CA LYS A 226 -4.43 9.43 26.96
C LYS A 226 -4.28 8.78 28.32
N LEU A 227 -3.30 7.90 28.50
CA LEU A 227 -3.04 7.25 29.80
C LEU A 227 -2.67 8.24 30.89
N ASN A 228 -1.89 9.28 30.58
CA ASN A 228 -1.55 10.32 31.53
C ASN A 228 -2.74 11.19 31.90
N ASN A 229 -3.65 11.47 30.98
CA ASN A 229 -4.89 12.22 31.23
C ASN A 229 -5.89 11.42 32.05
N ASP A 230 -5.98 10.11 31.84
CA ASP A 230 -6.88 9.24 32.64
C ASP A 230 -6.37 9.06 34.08
N LYS A 231 -5.03 9.03 34.30
CA LYS A 231 -4.43 9.04 35.64
C LYS A 231 -4.63 10.34 36.42
N LYS A 232 -4.92 11.46 35.72
CA LYS A 232 -5.19 12.76 36.36
C LYS A 232 -6.66 13.00 36.69
N LYS A 233 -7.57 12.08 36.34
CA LYS A 233 -8.96 12.16 36.78
C LYS A 233 -9.04 11.73 38.25
N PRO A 234 -9.56 12.58 39.16
CA PRO A 234 -9.72 12.18 40.56
C PRO A 234 -10.67 11.00 40.64
N ILE A 235 -10.30 10.00 41.41
CA ILE A 235 -11.17 8.88 41.79
C ILE A 235 -12.35 9.50 42.55
N LYS A 236 -13.54 9.42 41.96
CA LYS A 236 -14.79 9.82 42.63
C LYS A 236 -15.26 8.73 43.55
#